data_bfb02d46e3da20d12c218427d75d8787
#
_entry.id   bfb02d46e3da20d12c218427d75d8787
#
_cell.length_a   1.000
_cell.length_b   1.000
_cell.length_c   1.000
_cell.angle_alpha   90.00
_cell.angle_beta   90.00
_cell.angle_gamma   90.00
#
_symmetry.space_group_name_H-M   'P 1'
#
loop_
_entity.id
_entity.type
_entity.pdbx_description
1 polymer ?
#
loop_
_entity_poly.entity_id
_entity_poly.type
_entity_poly.pdbx_seq_one_letter_code
_entity_poly.pdbx_strand_id
1 'polypeptide(L)'
;MDEVAEFWDNFAAEYYQIQKESQVPIVTDIERFLTEQRLLPTNSVVDLGGGSGRYLPILAQNSQQYTIVDISEQMLRYAQVENQALSEPRSVTYQQQSVADFCQQTPDQSYDLVWMALNPAVTADETLLNITQKSRQWCGLLRLTQNSDDLFAPLEQHFGIAEENPNIEPTIIPAVAKLLTSAGYQVRQQKFQYQTTETFDRAFLEAYYAEVPQVLLKAYLDRLFIDKKTRASTTTLEYTLLYWHV
;
A
#
# COMPACT_ATOMS: atom_id res chain seq x y z
N MET A 1 -14.08 -1.33 -21.57
CA MET A 1 -13.22 -0.75 -20.51
C MET A 1 -13.01 -1.88 -19.51
N ASP A 2 -11.82 -2.06 -19.01
CA ASP A 2 -11.56 -3.10 -18.01
C ASP A 2 -12.26 -2.70 -16.70
N GLU A 3 -13.10 -3.59 -16.14
CA GLU A 3 -13.86 -3.32 -14.89
C GLU A 3 -12.95 -2.93 -13.73
N VAL A 4 -11.73 -3.46 -13.71
CA VAL A 4 -10.71 -3.12 -12.69
C VAL A 4 -10.22 -1.69 -12.87
N ALA A 5 -9.97 -1.24 -14.12
CA ALA A 5 -9.56 0.13 -14.39
C ALA A 5 -10.67 1.12 -14.01
N GLU A 6 -11.92 0.80 -14.33
CA GLU A 6 -13.08 1.64 -13.97
C GLU A 6 -13.27 1.73 -12.45
N PHE A 7 -13.08 0.63 -11.72
CA PHE A 7 -13.11 0.65 -10.26
C PHE A 7 -12.07 1.63 -9.70
N TRP A 8 -10.79 1.53 -10.13
CA TRP A 8 -9.72 2.39 -9.65
C TRP A 8 -9.90 3.84 -10.10
N ASP A 9 -10.44 4.11 -11.29
CA ASP A 9 -10.77 5.46 -11.73
C ASP A 9 -11.82 6.10 -10.82
N ASN A 10 -12.88 5.37 -10.47
CA ASN A 10 -13.93 5.86 -9.59
C ASN A 10 -13.45 6.07 -8.14
N PHE A 11 -12.54 5.24 -7.65
CA PHE A 11 -12.00 5.29 -6.29
C PHE A 11 -10.82 6.25 -6.13
N ALA A 12 -10.23 6.75 -7.22
CA ALA A 12 -8.97 7.49 -7.20
C ALA A 12 -9.00 8.74 -6.30
N ALA A 13 -10.10 9.51 -6.31
CA ALA A 13 -10.22 10.72 -5.50
C ALA A 13 -10.21 10.41 -4.00
N GLU A 14 -10.98 9.41 -3.59
CA GLU A 14 -11.07 8.97 -2.20
C GLU A 14 -9.73 8.37 -1.74
N TYR A 15 -9.13 7.50 -2.57
CA TYR A 15 -7.83 6.90 -2.28
C TYR A 15 -6.73 7.96 -2.10
N TYR A 16 -6.72 8.97 -2.96
CA TYR A 16 -5.77 10.09 -2.85
C TYR A 16 -5.95 10.87 -1.55
N GLN A 17 -7.20 11.11 -1.13
CA GLN A 17 -7.49 11.77 0.14
C GLN A 17 -7.04 10.93 1.34
N ILE A 18 -7.35 9.63 1.36
CA ILE A 18 -6.88 8.69 2.38
C ILE A 18 -5.34 8.70 2.48
N GLN A 19 -4.66 8.75 1.34
CA GLN A 19 -3.21 8.84 1.29
C GLN A 19 -2.68 10.13 1.93
N LYS A 20 -3.32 11.27 1.67
CA LYS A 20 -2.93 12.58 2.22
C LYS A 20 -3.17 12.69 3.73
N GLU A 21 -4.21 12.06 4.22
CA GLU A 21 -4.58 12.06 5.64
C GLU A 21 -3.76 11.06 6.47
N SER A 22 -3.02 10.19 5.83
CA SER A 22 -2.22 9.17 6.51
C SER A 22 -1.19 9.80 7.45
N GLN A 23 -1.26 9.46 8.72
CA GLN A 23 -0.37 9.95 9.78
C GLN A 23 0.91 9.11 9.93
N VAL A 24 0.99 7.95 9.25
CA VAL A 24 2.16 7.07 9.38
C VAL A 24 3.28 7.49 8.43
N PRO A 25 4.54 7.60 8.93
CA PRO A 25 5.67 8.09 8.14
C PRO A 25 6.28 7.01 7.22
N ILE A 26 5.45 6.10 6.67
CA ILE A 26 5.93 4.94 5.88
C ILE A 26 6.80 5.38 4.68
N VAL A 27 6.46 6.47 4.01
CA VAL A 27 7.20 6.96 2.83
C VAL A 27 8.62 7.36 3.24
N THR A 28 8.77 8.14 4.32
CA THR A 28 10.07 8.57 4.84
C THR A 28 10.90 7.39 5.36
N ASP A 29 10.25 6.43 6.02
CA ASP A 29 10.95 5.24 6.53
C ASP A 29 11.42 4.33 5.40
N ILE A 30 10.64 4.20 4.33
CA ILE A 30 11.05 3.49 3.10
C ILE A 30 12.22 4.20 2.43
N GLU A 31 12.19 5.53 2.27
CA GLU A 31 13.31 6.29 1.70
C GLU A 31 14.60 6.04 2.45
N ARG A 32 14.56 6.21 3.78
CA ARG A 32 15.71 5.95 4.65
C ARG A 32 16.23 4.53 4.47
N PHE A 33 15.34 3.54 4.53
CA PHE A 33 15.71 2.14 4.40
C PHE A 33 16.33 1.82 3.03
N LEU A 34 15.71 2.25 1.92
CA LEU A 34 16.23 2.01 0.58
C LEU A 34 17.61 2.67 0.39
N THR A 35 17.84 3.83 0.99
CA THR A 35 19.13 4.52 0.98
C THR A 35 20.19 3.76 1.80
N GLU A 36 19.86 3.33 3.02
CA GLU A 36 20.75 2.53 3.88
C GLU A 36 21.13 1.20 3.24
N GLN A 37 20.19 0.56 2.54
CA GLN A 37 20.42 -0.69 1.81
C GLN A 37 21.06 -0.48 0.43
N ARG A 38 21.30 0.76 0.01
CA ARG A 38 21.90 1.14 -1.30
C ARG A 38 21.07 0.75 -2.51
N LEU A 39 19.75 0.72 -2.37
CA LEU A 39 18.82 0.60 -3.49
C LEU A 39 18.57 1.98 -4.12
N LEU A 40 18.73 3.04 -3.34
CA LEU A 40 18.69 4.44 -3.76
C LEU A 40 20.00 5.16 -3.32
N PRO A 41 20.46 6.19 -4.06
CA PRO A 41 19.96 6.60 -5.37
C PRO A 41 20.29 5.59 -6.48
N THR A 42 19.56 5.66 -7.60
CA THR A 42 19.73 4.77 -8.75
C THR A 42 19.53 5.51 -10.08
N ASN A 43 19.80 4.88 -11.24
CA ASN A 43 19.61 5.56 -12.52
C ASN A 43 18.14 5.50 -12.97
N SER A 44 17.49 4.34 -12.86
CA SER A 44 16.14 4.17 -13.39
C SER A 44 15.24 3.36 -12.44
N VAL A 45 14.03 3.88 -12.23
CA VAL A 45 13.00 3.25 -11.42
C VAL A 45 11.71 3.12 -12.22
N VAL A 46 11.05 1.97 -12.11
CA VAL A 46 9.63 1.84 -12.43
C VAL A 46 8.83 1.58 -11.16
N ASP A 47 7.77 2.35 -10.97
CA ASP A 47 6.77 2.18 -9.91
C ASP A 47 5.53 1.53 -10.53
N LEU A 48 5.41 0.22 -10.35
CA LEU A 48 4.42 -0.62 -11.04
C LEU A 48 3.14 -0.75 -10.18
N GLY A 49 2.05 -0.17 -10.66
CA GLY A 49 0.83 0.09 -9.88
C GLY A 49 1.06 1.23 -8.90
N GLY A 50 1.75 2.29 -9.35
CA GLY A 50 2.14 3.42 -8.49
C GLY A 50 0.98 4.31 -8.05
N GLY A 51 -0.22 4.09 -8.61
CA GLY A 51 -1.46 4.75 -8.21
C GLY A 51 -1.35 6.27 -8.28
N SER A 52 -1.80 6.93 -7.23
CA SER A 52 -1.76 8.39 -7.09
C SER A 52 -0.37 8.96 -6.75
N GLY A 53 0.70 8.14 -6.85
CA GLY A 53 2.07 8.60 -6.70
C GLY A 53 2.55 8.72 -5.25
N ARG A 54 2.11 7.83 -4.36
CA ARG A 54 2.51 7.85 -2.94
C ARG A 54 4.02 7.86 -2.72
N TYR A 55 4.76 7.07 -3.52
CA TYR A 55 6.21 6.95 -3.43
C TYR A 55 6.97 7.80 -4.45
N LEU A 56 6.26 8.50 -5.34
CA LEU A 56 6.86 9.39 -6.35
C LEU A 56 7.82 10.41 -5.73
N PRO A 57 7.51 11.10 -4.60
CA PRO A 57 8.42 12.09 -4.04
C PRO A 57 9.81 11.55 -3.74
N ILE A 58 9.89 10.34 -3.21
CA ILE A 58 11.17 9.72 -2.83
C ILE A 58 11.86 9.01 -4.01
N LEU A 59 11.09 8.31 -4.85
CA LEU A 59 11.67 7.53 -5.95
C LEU A 59 12.13 8.44 -7.09
N ALA A 60 11.33 9.44 -7.47
CA ALA A 60 11.70 10.37 -8.53
C ALA A 60 12.84 11.30 -8.14
N GLN A 61 12.95 11.71 -6.85
CA GLN A 61 14.07 12.54 -6.39
C GLN A 61 15.39 11.78 -6.31
N ASN A 62 15.33 10.48 -6.08
CA ASN A 62 16.50 9.61 -5.94
C ASN A 62 16.79 8.76 -7.20
N SER A 63 16.22 9.14 -8.35
CA SER A 63 16.51 8.51 -9.65
C SER A 63 16.71 9.53 -10.76
N GLN A 64 17.43 9.13 -11.82
CA GLN A 64 17.58 9.97 -13.01
C GLN A 64 16.39 9.81 -13.96
N GLN A 65 15.79 8.63 -14.00
CA GLN A 65 14.61 8.29 -14.78
C GLN A 65 13.59 7.60 -13.88
N TYR A 66 12.40 8.16 -13.82
CA TYR A 66 11.29 7.60 -13.07
C TYR A 66 10.08 7.38 -13.97
N THR A 67 9.60 6.15 -13.97
CA THR A 67 8.40 5.76 -14.71
C THR A 67 7.35 5.28 -13.69
N ILE A 68 6.14 5.80 -13.75
CA ILE A 68 5.00 5.33 -13.00
C ILE A 68 4.01 4.67 -13.97
N VAL A 69 3.60 3.46 -13.62
CA VAL A 69 2.69 2.63 -14.41
C VAL A 69 1.45 2.37 -13.57
N ASP A 70 0.29 2.63 -14.11
CA ASP A 70 -0.99 2.27 -13.47
C ASP A 70 -2.06 1.99 -14.54
N ILE A 71 -3.04 1.17 -14.20
CA ILE A 71 -4.17 0.86 -15.08
C ILE A 71 -5.18 2.02 -15.12
N SER A 72 -5.25 2.81 -14.04
CA SER A 72 -6.17 3.92 -13.86
C SER A 72 -5.60 5.24 -14.39
N GLU A 73 -6.30 5.86 -15.33
CA GLU A 73 -5.96 7.21 -15.80
C GLU A 73 -6.10 8.25 -14.68
N GLN A 74 -7.14 8.13 -13.84
CA GLN A 74 -7.38 9.08 -12.76
C GLN A 74 -6.30 8.99 -11.68
N MET A 75 -5.82 7.79 -11.35
CA MET A 75 -4.66 7.62 -10.45
C MET A 75 -3.43 8.35 -11.00
N LEU A 76 -3.10 8.16 -12.28
CA LEU A 76 -1.97 8.84 -12.89
C LEU A 76 -2.12 10.37 -12.93
N ARG A 77 -3.33 10.90 -13.05
CA ARG A 77 -3.60 12.34 -12.92
C ARG A 77 -3.26 12.86 -11.54
N TYR A 78 -3.61 12.12 -10.47
CA TYR A 78 -3.21 12.47 -9.11
C TYR A 78 -1.69 12.38 -8.91
N ALA A 79 -1.03 11.38 -9.50
CA ALA A 79 0.42 11.30 -9.48
C ALA A 79 1.08 12.52 -10.17
N GLN A 80 0.48 13.06 -11.23
CA GLN A 80 0.93 14.31 -11.85
C GLN A 80 0.79 15.51 -10.90
N VAL A 81 -0.32 15.57 -10.14
CA VAL A 81 -0.53 16.60 -9.11
C VAL A 81 0.55 16.49 -8.03
N GLU A 82 0.87 15.29 -7.56
CA GLU A 82 1.94 15.06 -6.59
C GLU A 82 3.29 15.54 -7.11
N ASN A 83 3.64 15.23 -8.36
CA ASN A 83 4.89 15.68 -8.96
C ASN A 83 4.96 17.22 -9.06
N GLN A 84 3.84 17.86 -9.43
CA GLN A 84 3.78 19.33 -9.53
C GLN A 84 3.85 20.02 -8.18
N ALA A 85 3.44 19.34 -7.09
CA ALA A 85 3.52 19.86 -5.74
C ALA A 85 4.91 19.77 -5.12
N LEU A 86 5.85 19.06 -5.75
CA LEU A 86 7.24 19.03 -5.29
C LEU A 86 7.90 20.40 -5.45
N SER A 87 8.81 20.73 -4.55
CA SER A 87 9.62 21.96 -4.64
C SER A 87 10.42 22.02 -5.94
N GLU A 88 10.82 20.87 -6.44
CA GLU A 88 11.49 20.67 -7.73
C GLU A 88 10.80 19.53 -8.47
N PRO A 89 9.80 19.82 -9.32
CA PRO A 89 9.15 18.81 -10.14
C PRO A 89 10.16 18.04 -11.01
N ARG A 90 9.97 16.73 -11.09
CA ARG A 90 10.86 15.83 -11.83
C ARG A 90 10.30 15.47 -13.20
N SER A 91 11.18 15.06 -14.10
CA SER A 91 10.75 14.45 -15.35
C SER A 91 10.25 13.03 -15.05
N VAL A 92 8.94 12.81 -15.18
CA VAL A 92 8.26 11.55 -14.88
C VAL A 92 7.60 11.03 -16.15
N THR A 93 7.80 9.77 -16.47
CA THR A 93 7.06 9.08 -17.52
C THR A 93 5.82 8.42 -16.91
N TYR A 94 4.63 8.78 -17.38
CA TYR A 94 3.35 8.21 -16.95
C TYR A 94 2.86 7.24 -18.01
N GLN A 95 2.60 6.00 -17.64
CA GLN A 95 2.15 4.95 -18.56
C GLN A 95 0.85 4.32 -18.05
N GLN A 96 -0.23 4.52 -18.79
CA GLN A 96 -1.50 3.86 -18.49
C GLN A 96 -1.49 2.48 -19.14
N GLN A 97 -1.26 1.45 -18.36
CA GLN A 97 -1.28 0.05 -18.81
C GLN A 97 -1.42 -0.93 -17.64
N SER A 98 -1.87 -2.13 -17.95
CA SER A 98 -1.91 -3.21 -16.97
C SER A 98 -0.52 -3.76 -16.67
N VAL A 99 -0.38 -4.49 -15.55
CA VAL A 99 0.86 -5.23 -15.22
C VAL A 99 1.22 -6.23 -16.33
N ALA A 100 0.22 -6.89 -16.91
CA ALA A 100 0.43 -7.86 -17.97
C ALA A 100 0.98 -7.21 -19.25
N ASP A 101 0.37 -6.08 -19.66
CA ASP A 101 0.84 -5.32 -20.83
C ASP A 101 2.25 -4.76 -20.59
N PHE A 102 2.52 -4.24 -19.39
CA PHE A 102 3.86 -3.80 -19.01
C PHE A 102 4.89 -4.93 -19.17
N CYS A 103 4.60 -6.13 -18.67
CA CYS A 103 5.50 -7.27 -18.80
C CYS A 103 5.74 -7.68 -20.27
N GLN A 104 4.72 -7.59 -21.12
CA GLN A 104 4.84 -7.94 -22.54
C GLN A 104 5.59 -6.89 -23.36
N GLN A 105 5.38 -5.61 -23.07
CA GLN A 105 5.89 -4.51 -23.88
C GLN A 105 7.26 -4.00 -23.43
N THR A 106 7.63 -4.26 -22.17
CA THR A 106 8.90 -3.81 -21.59
C THR A 106 9.96 -4.87 -21.78
N PRO A 107 11.12 -4.55 -22.40
CA PRO A 107 12.25 -5.47 -22.47
C PRO A 107 12.78 -5.86 -21.09
N ASP A 108 13.40 -7.02 -20.99
CA ASP A 108 14.08 -7.41 -19.76
C ASP A 108 15.22 -6.45 -19.43
N GLN A 109 15.55 -6.35 -18.15
CA GLN A 109 16.64 -5.50 -17.64
C GLN A 109 16.52 -4.01 -18.05
N SER A 110 15.28 -3.49 -18.13
CA SER A 110 15.02 -2.08 -18.50
C SER A 110 15.24 -1.10 -17.36
N TYR A 111 15.06 -1.52 -16.10
CA TYR A 111 15.12 -0.65 -14.92
C TYR A 111 16.14 -1.17 -13.90
N ASP A 112 16.76 -0.26 -13.14
CA ASP A 112 17.65 -0.66 -12.05
C ASP A 112 16.85 -1.08 -10.81
N LEU A 113 15.71 -0.43 -10.56
CA LEU A 113 14.77 -0.77 -9.50
C LEU A 113 13.36 -0.93 -10.06
N VAL A 114 12.76 -2.08 -9.80
CA VAL A 114 11.32 -2.32 -9.98
C VAL A 114 10.65 -2.25 -8.61
N TRP A 115 9.82 -1.24 -8.41
CA TRP A 115 9.10 -0.99 -7.17
C TRP A 115 7.63 -1.35 -7.32
N MET A 116 7.08 -2.08 -6.37
CA MET A 116 5.70 -2.55 -6.33
C MET A 116 5.14 -2.32 -4.93
N ALA A 117 4.38 -1.26 -4.73
CA ALA A 117 3.85 -0.95 -3.42
C ALA A 117 2.33 -1.01 -3.41
N LEU A 118 1.77 -1.85 -2.53
CA LEU A 118 0.33 -1.97 -2.30
C LEU A 118 -0.48 -2.27 -3.58
N ASN A 119 0.15 -2.90 -4.56
CA ASN A 119 -0.46 -3.25 -5.84
C ASN A 119 -1.11 -4.65 -5.76
N PRO A 120 -2.44 -4.77 -5.73
CA PRO A 120 -3.12 -6.06 -5.61
C PRO A 120 -2.96 -6.96 -6.85
N ALA A 121 -2.61 -6.40 -8.01
CA ALA A 121 -2.39 -7.18 -9.23
C ALA A 121 -1.07 -7.98 -9.21
N VAL A 122 -0.18 -7.73 -8.25
CA VAL A 122 1.06 -8.49 -8.10
C VAL A 122 0.84 -9.60 -7.09
N THR A 123 0.77 -10.83 -7.55
CA THR A 123 0.52 -12.04 -6.76
C THR A 123 1.73 -12.99 -6.81
N ALA A 124 1.67 -14.10 -6.07
CA ALA A 124 2.76 -15.10 -6.03
C ALA A 124 2.65 -16.10 -7.19
N ASP A 125 2.72 -15.60 -8.41
CA ASP A 125 2.58 -16.38 -9.65
C ASP A 125 3.69 -16.07 -10.67
N GLU A 126 3.57 -16.61 -11.87
CA GLU A 126 4.51 -16.41 -12.96
C GLU A 126 4.66 -14.93 -13.37
N THR A 127 3.63 -14.11 -13.18
CA THR A 127 3.67 -12.67 -13.47
C THR A 127 4.75 -11.98 -12.65
N LEU A 128 4.92 -12.36 -11.38
CA LEU A 128 5.98 -11.80 -10.53
C LEU A 128 7.38 -12.14 -11.04
N LEU A 129 7.59 -13.34 -11.59
CA LEU A 129 8.87 -13.72 -12.19
C LEU A 129 9.14 -12.90 -13.47
N ASN A 130 8.12 -12.67 -14.27
CA ASN A 130 8.21 -11.82 -15.45
C ASN A 130 8.51 -10.35 -15.08
N ILE A 131 7.87 -9.82 -14.03
CA ILE A 131 8.19 -8.50 -13.48
C ILE A 131 9.64 -8.44 -12.99
N THR A 132 10.11 -9.47 -12.29
CA THR A 132 11.48 -9.55 -11.77
C THR A 132 12.51 -9.41 -12.89
N GLN A 133 12.28 -10.03 -14.05
CA GLN A 133 13.17 -9.95 -15.20
C GLN A 133 13.30 -8.51 -15.78
N LYS A 134 12.34 -7.60 -15.48
CA LYS A 134 12.44 -6.20 -15.94
C LYS A 134 13.46 -5.38 -15.16
N SER A 135 13.93 -5.90 -14.03
CA SER A 135 15.00 -5.28 -13.25
C SER A 135 16.40 -5.76 -13.71
N ARG A 136 17.36 -4.83 -13.61
CA ARG A 136 18.81 -5.12 -13.73
C ARG A 136 19.48 -5.37 -12.38
N GLN A 137 18.89 -4.89 -11.29
CA GLN A 137 19.53 -4.90 -9.99
C GLN A 137 18.56 -5.30 -8.88
N TRP A 138 17.53 -4.49 -8.61
CA TRP A 138 16.69 -4.68 -7.45
C TRP A 138 15.21 -4.70 -7.77
N CYS A 139 14.50 -5.53 -7.04
CA CYS A 139 13.04 -5.48 -6.95
C CYS A 139 12.62 -5.26 -5.49
N GLY A 140 11.56 -4.50 -5.29
CA GLY A 140 10.93 -4.29 -3.99
C GLY A 140 9.41 -4.46 -4.06
N LEU A 141 8.87 -5.30 -3.17
CA LEU A 141 7.42 -5.52 -3.01
C LEU A 141 7.01 -5.13 -1.59
N LEU A 142 6.20 -4.10 -1.45
CA LEU A 142 5.66 -3.62 -0.18
C LEU A 142 4.18 -4.00 -0.07
N ARG A 143 3.80 -4.61 1.06
CA ARG A 143 2.41 -4.95 1.39
C ARG A 143 2.04 -4.47 2.78
N LEU A 144 0.77 -4.11 2.96
CA LEU A 144 0.17 -3.98 4.28
C LEU A 144 -0.15 -5.40 4.76
N THR A 145 0.49 -5.84 5.86
CA THR A 145 0.37 -7.21 6.37
C THR A 145 -0.43 -7.30 7.66
N GLN A 146 -0.67 -6.17 8.30
CA GLN A 146 -1.56 -6.06 9.45
C GLN A 146 -2.21 -4.69 9.48
N ASN A 147 -3.51 -4.66 9.75
CA ASN A 147 -4.26 -3.50 10.18
C ASN A 147 -5.26 -3.99 11.22
N SER A 148 -5.00 -3.71 12.47
CA SER A 148 -5.84 -4.16 13.58
C SER A 148 -6.08 -3.02 14.55
N ASP A 149 -7.29 -2.97 15.07
CA ASP A 149 -7.73 -1.98 16.03
C ASP A 149 -8.25 -2.67 17.30
N ASP A 150 -7.97 -2.10 18.47
CA ASP A 150 -8.30 -2.71 19.75
C ASP A 150 -9.67 -2.30 20.32
N LEU A 151 -10.39 -1.39 19.64
CA LEU A 151 -11.72 -0.94 20.04
C LEU A 151 -12.82 -1.39 19.06
N PHE A 152 -12.63 -1.12 17.76
CA PHE A 152 -13.63 -1.41 16.73
C PHE A 152 -13.68 -2.89 16.36
N ALA A 153 -12.53 -3.52 16.13
CA ALA A 153 -12.47 -4.92 15.72
C ALA A 153 -13.13 -5.89 16.72
N PRO A 154 -12.95 -5.79 18.06
CA PRO A 154 -13.69 -6.61 19.02
C PRO A 154 -15.20 -6.38 19.00
N LEU A 155 -15.65 -5.13 18.76
CA LEU A 155 -17.06 -4.79 18.65
C LEU A 155 -17.66 -5.40 17.38
N GLU A 156 -17.00 -5.23 16.24
CA GLU A 156 -17.43 -5.77 14.95
C GLU A 156 -17.50 -7.30 14.98
N GLN A 157 -16.51 -7.95 15.58
CA GLN A 157 -16.51 -9.41 15.80
C GLN A 157 -17.69 -9.82 16.68
N HIS A 158 -17.96 -9.08 17.78
CA HIS A 158 -19.07 -9.39 18.67
C HIS A 158 -20.43 -9.36 17.98
N PHE A 159 -20.63 -8.43 17.07
CA PHE A 159 -21.88 -8.28 16.32
C PHE A 159 -21.92 -9.07 15.00
N GLY A 160 -20.83 -9.74 14.64
CA GLY A 160 -20.72 -10.49 13.38
C GLY A 160 -20.77 -9.61 12.14
N ILE A 161 -20.29 -8.38 12.25
CA ILE A 161 -20.23 -7.38 11.15
C ILE A 161 -18.79 -7.07 10.73
N ALA A 162 -17.82 -7.80 11.28
CA ALA A 162 -16.43 -7.66 10.88
C ALA A 162 -16.27 -7.97 9.38
N GLU A 163 -15.74 -7.02 8.64
CA GLU A 163 -15.42 -7.19 7.23
C GLU A 163 -13.94 -7.56 7.08
N GLU A 164 -13.66 -8.52 6.20
CA GLU A 164 -12.28 -8.82 5.82
C GLU A 164 -11.75 -7.66 4.96
N ASN A 165 -10.61 -7.10 5.35
CA ASN A 165 -9.96 -6.08 4.53
C ASN A 165 -9.24 -6.77 3.36
N PRO A 166 -9.73 -6.61 2.10
CA PRO A 166 -9.16 -7.29 0.95
C PRO A 166 -7.71 -6.86 0.63
N ASN A 167 -7.25 -5.77 1.24
CA ASN A 167 -5.87 -5.30 1.08
C ASN A 167 -4.90 -5.99 2.03
N ILE A 168 -5.39 -6.80 2.97
CA ILE A 168 -4.58 -7.54 3.94
C ILE A 168 -4.68 -9.02 3.65
N GLU A 169 -3.70 -9.51 2.91
CA GLU A 169 -3.56 -10.94 2.62
C GLU A 169 -2.34 -11.50 3.38
N PRO A 170 -2.57 -12.16 4.55
CA PRO A 170 -1.45 -12.63 5.38
C PRO A 170 -0.56 -13.67 4.70
N THR A 171 -1.11 -14.34 3.67
CA THR A 171 -0.42 -15.42 2.95
C THR A 171 0.45 -14.93 1.80
N ILE A 172 0.28 -13.68 1.33
CA ILE A 172 0.96 -13.18 0.13
C ILE A 172 2.48 -13.09 0.33
N ILE A 173 2.93 -12.58 1.48
CA ILE A 173 4.37 -12.41 1.74
C ILE A 173 5.11 -13.75 1.78
N PRO A 174 4.67 -14.77 2.56
CA PRO A 174 5.33 -16.07 2.53
C PRO A 174 5.21 -16.79 1.18
N ALA A 175 4.11 -16.61 0.45
CA ALA A 175 3.94 -17.21 -0.88
C ALA A 175 4.92 -16.60 -1.90
N VAL A 176 5.04 -15.27 -1.94
CA VAL A 176 6.00 -14.54 -2.78
C VAL A 176 7.44 -14.93 -2.43
N ALA A 177 7.79 -14.92 -1.14
CA ALA A 177 9.13 -15.31 -0.69
C ALA A 177 9.48 -16.74 -1.12
N LYS A 178 8.54 -17.68 -0.99
CA LYS A 178 8.71 -19.07 -1.42
C LYS A 178 8.90 -19.18 -2.93
N LEU A 179 8.08 -18.49 -3.74
CA LEU A 179 8.18 -18.49 -5.20
C LEU A 179 9.55 -17.99 -5.64
N LEU A 180 9.97 -16.82 -5.17
CA LEU A 180 11.24 -16.20 -5.53
C LEU A 180 12.43 -17.04 -5.08
N THR A 181 12.40 -17.59 -3.86
CA THR A 181 13.46 -18.48 -3.37
C THR A 181 13.56 -19.77 -4.21
N SER A 182 12.41 -20.32 -4.61
CA SER A 182 12.38 -21.50 -5.50
C SER A 182 12.92 -21.19 -6.91
N ALA A 183 12.81 -19.93 -7.35
CA ALA A 183 13.39 -19.43 -8.61
C ALA A 183 14.89 -19.04 -8.47
N GLY A 184 15.49 -19.19 -7.28
CA GLY A 184 16.91 -18.96 -7.04
C GLY A 184 17.27 -17.57 -6.50
N TYR A 185 16.29 -16.69 -6.25
CA TYR A 185 16.55 -15.36 -5.72
C TYR A 185 16.77 -15.37 -4.19
N GLN A 186 17.70 -14.53 -3.73
CA GLN A 186 17.91 -14.28 -2.30
C GLN A 186 16.96 -13.18 -1.82
N VAL A 187 15.86 -13.59 -1.23
CA VAL A 187 14.82 -12.66 -0.72
C VAL A 187 15.17 -12.20 0.68
N ARG A 188 15.11 -10.89 0.88
CA ARG A 188 15.25 -10.23 2.18
C ARG A 188 13.93 -9.60 2.57
N GLN A 189 13.72 -9.42 3.87
CA GLN A 189 12.47 -8.87 4.41
C GLN A 189 12.76 -7.77 5.43
N GLN A 190 11.96 -6.71 5.38
CA GLN A 190 11.91 -5.64 6.37
C GLN A 190 10.46 -5.37 6.77
N LYS A 191 10.22 -5.21 8.06
CA LYS A 191 8.91 -4.82 8.60
C LYS A 191 8.97 -3.39 9.13
N PHE A 192 7.86 -2.66 8.92
CA PHE A 192 7.62 -1.34 9.45
C PHE A 192 6.31 -1.38 10.24
N GLN A 193 6.37 -1.06 11.53
CA GLN A 193 5.22 -1.11 12.42
C GLN A 193 4.90 0.26 12.95
N TYR A 194 3.62 0.60 12.94
CA TYR A 194 3.11 1.88 13.41
C TYR A 194 1.93 1.65 14.33
N GLN A 195 1.80 2.53 15.32
CA GLN A 195 0.64 2.60 16.18
C GLN A 195 0.12 4.03 16.20
N THR A 196 -1.18 4.18 16.00
CA THR A 196 -1.89 5.44 16.16
C THR A 196 -2.97 5.25 17.22
N THR A 197 -3.16 6.25 18.06
CA THR A 197 -4.18 6.18 19.12
C THR A 197 -5.10 7.38 19.00
N GLU A 198 -6.38 7.09 18.88
CA GLU A 198 -7.44 8.08 18.86
C GLU A 198 -8.40 7.84 20.04
N THR A 199 -9.24 8.81 20.34
CA THR A 199 -10.17 8.72 21.48
C THR A 199 -11.57 8.97 21.00
N PHE A 200 -12.46 8.03 21.30
CA PHE A 200 -13.86 8.06 20.88
C PHE A 200 -14.77 8.12 22.10
N ASP A 201 -15.86 8.86 21.99
CA ASP A 201 -16.93 8.85 22.95
C ASP A 201 -18.04 7.87 22.56
N ARG A 202 -18.95 7.65 23.47
CA ARG A 202 -20.08 6.76 23.27
C ARG A 202 -20.97 7.19 22.11
N ALA A 203 -21.22 8.49 21.99
CA ALA A 203 -22.13 9.05 20.96
C ALA A 203 -21.59 8.80 19.56
N PHE A 204 -20.28 8.89 19.39
CA PHE A 204 -19.62 8.54 18.14
C PHE A 204 -19.88 7.07 17.77
N LEU A 205 -19.66 6.12 18.67
CA LEU A 205 -19.86 4.69 18.39
C LEU A 205 -21.34 4.35 18.14
N GLU A 206 -22.27 5.01 18.86
CA GLU A 206 -23.71 4.84 18.59
C GLU A 206 -24.10 5.32 17.19
N ALA A 207 -23.51 6.42 16.72
CA ALA A 207 -23.74 6.95 15.38
C ALA A 207 -23.05 6.11 14.29
N TYR A 208 -21.82 5.70 14.53
CA TYR A 208 -21.03 4.92 13.57
C TYR A 208 -21.65 3.54 13.31
N TYR A 209 -22.19 2.89 14.36
CA TYR A 209 -22.85 1.59 14.26
C TYR A 209 -24.39 1.71 14.28
N ALA A 210 -24.95 2.72 13.61
CA ALA A 210 -26.40 2.95 13.57
C ALA A 210 -27.18 1.74 13.02
N GLU A 211 -26.59 0.95 12.14
CA GLU A 211 -27.20 -0.25 11.53
C GLU A 211 -27.27 -1.45 12.49
N VAL A 212 -26.50 -1.45 13.58
CA VAL A 212 -26.55 -2.50 14.60
C VAL A 212 -27.83 -2.33 15.44
N PRO A 213 -28.54 -3.44 15.82
CA PRO A 213 -29.70 -3.35 16.68
C PRO A 213 -29.40 -2.57 17.97
N GLN A 214 -30.02 -1.39 18.10
CA GLN A 214 -29.67 -0.39 19.11
C GLN A 214 -29.76 -0.88 20.57
N VAL A 215 -30.64 -1.82 20.87
CA VAL A 215 -30.76 -2.41 22.22
C VAL A 215 -29.49 -3.20 22.55
N LEU A 216 -28.96 -3.96 21.59
CA LEU A 216 -27.77 -4.77 21.78
C LEU A 216 -26.51 -3.89 21.83
N LEU A 217 -26.42 -2.90 20.93
CA LEU A 217 -25.32 -1.94 20.91
C LEU A 217 -25.22 -1.19 22.24
N LYS A 218 -26.33 -0.64 22.74
CA LYS A 218 -26.36 0.06 24.03
C LYS A 218 -25.91 -0.81 25.18
N ALA A 219 -26.37 -2.06 25.25
CA ALA A 219 -25.96 -2.99 26.30
C ALA A 219 -24.44 -3.33 26.26
N TYR A 220 -23.84 -3.38 25.06
CA TYR A 220 -22.41 -3.53 24.87
C TYR A 220 -21.65 -2.27 25.31
N LEU A 221 -22.10 -1.09 24.86
CA LEU A 221 -21.47 0.19 25.18
C LEU A 221 -21.61 0.56 26.66
N ASP A 222 -22.69 0.17 27.35
CA ASP A 222 -22.84 0.34 28.81
C ASP A 222 -21.69 -0.35 29.57
N ARG A 223 -21.27 -1.52 29.13
CA ARG A 223 -20.12 -2.24 29.72
C ARG A 223 -18.81 -1.59 29.33
N LEU A 224 -18.69 -1.17 28.07
CA LEU A 224 -17.48 -0.55 27.55
C LEU A 224 -17.16 0.79 28.20
N PHE A 225 -18.19 1.60 28.53
CA PHE A 225 -18.06 2.95 29.08
C PHE A 225 -18.39 3.07 30.58
N ILE A 226 -18.46 1.97 31.33
CA ILE A 226 -18.94 1.94 32.71
C ILE A 226 -18.32 3.02 33.62
N ASP A 227 -17.02 3.29 33.47
CA ASP A 227 -16.26 4.23 34.31
C ASP A 227 -15.57 5.34 33.51
N LYS A 228 -15.85 5.49 32.20
CA LYS A 228 -15.16 6.43 31.32
C LYS A 228 -16.10 7.10 30.35
N LYS A 229 -15.85 8.39 30.09
CA LYS A 229 -16.59 9.15 29.07
C LYS A 229 -16.09 8.85 27.66
N THR A 230 -14.84 8.45 27.54
CA THR A 230 -14.17 8.15 26.25
C THR A 230 -13.38 6.85 26.36
N ARG A 231 -13.14 6.24 25.21
CA ARG A 231 -12.25 5.08 25.05
C ARG A 231 -11.19 5.39 24.03
N ALA A 232 -9.97 5.02 24.34
CA ALA A 232 -8.89 5.04 23.37
C ALA A 232 -9.05 3.83 22.43
N SER A 233 -8.77 4.06 21.17
CA SER A 233 -8.62 3.04 20.14
C SER A 233 -7.21 3.10 19.62
N THR A 234 -6.49 2.00 19.65
CA THR A 234 -5.15 1.89 19.12
C THR A 234 -5.16 1.03 17.88
N THR A 235 -4.89 1.66 16.75
CA THR A 235 -4.71 0.97 15.47
C THR A 235 -3.25 0.60 15.30
N THR A 236 -2.99 -0.68 15.01
CA THR A 236 -1.66 -1.19 14.68
C THR A 236 -1.60 -1.52 13.20
N LEU A 237 -0.64 -0.90 12.51
CA LEU A 237 -0.35 -1.12 11.09
C LEU A 237 1.01 -1.78 10.96
N GLU A 238 1.11 -2.86 10.18
CA GLU A 238 2.38 -3.45 9.79
C GLU A 238 2.48 -3.50 8.27
N TYR A 239 3.55 -2.91 7.74
CA TYR A 239 3.95 -3.05 6.35
C TYR A 239 5.14 -3.98 6.26
N THR A 240 5.10 -4.92 5.31
CA THR A 240 6.22 -5.81 5.04
C THR A 240 6.76 -5.54 3.64
N LEU A 241 8.05 -5.22 3.57
CA LEU A 241 8.81 -5.10 2.34
C LEU A 241 9.59 -6.38 2.11
N LEU A 242 9.37 -7.02 0.96
CA LEU A 242 10.32 -7.98 0.40
C LEU A 242 11.18 -7.27 -0.64
N TYR A 243 12.48 -7.54 -0.62
CA TYR A 243 13.40 -7.01 -1.63
C TYR A 243 14.46 -8.04 -1.99
N TRP A 244 14.84 -8.07 -3.26
CA TRP A 244 15.78 -9.04 -3.79
C TRP A 244 16.60 -8.48 -4.93
N HIS A 245 17.80 -8.96 -5.06
CA HIS A 245 18.69 -8.67 -6.19
C HIS A 245 18.42 -9.67 -7.32
N VAL A 246 18.38 -9.18 -8.57
CA VAL A 246 18.16 -9.98 -9.77
C VAL A 246 19.48 -10.52 -10.32
#